data_93a4529319fc0c9c420fc76beedca728
#
_entry.id   93a4529319fc0c9c420fc76beedca728
#
_cell.length_a   1.000
_cell.length_b   1.000
_cell.length_c   1.000
_cell.angle_alpha   90.00
_cell.angle_beta   90.00
_cell.angle_gamma   90.00
#
_symmetry.space_group_name_H-M   'P 1'
#
loop_
_entity.id
_entity.type
_entity.pdbx_description
1 polymer ?
#
loop_
_entity_poly.entity_id
_entity_poly.type
_entity_poly.pdbx_seq_one_letter_code
_entity_poly.pdbx_strand_id
1 'polypeptide(L)'
;MVDLSDATVSSAGGTVTLTATERAILQKLLDNRGHIVTYDALCEAVWGSDYYGCENSLNVHIRHLREKVEAQPSQPAWILTARGLGYKLAKEGTK
;
A
#
# COMPACT_ATOMS: atom_id res chain seq x y z
N MET A 1 13.10 5.05 2.30
CA MET A 1 12.75 5.59 1.00
C MET A 1 12.19 4.52 0.08
N VAL A 2 11.17 4.86 -0.68
CA VAL A 2 10.53 3.91 -1.58
C VAL A 2 10.93 4.22 -3.02
N ASP A 3 11.39 3.22 -3.75
CA ASP A 3 11.75 3.37 -5.15
C ASP A 3 10.91 2.38 -5.96
N LEU A 4 9.88 2.90 -6.62
CA LEU A 4 8.96 2.06 -7.39
C LEU A 4 9.57 1.60 -8.70
N SER A 5 10.58 2.30 -9.21
CA SER A 5 11.27 1.84 -10.42
C SER A 5 11.96 0.50 -10.17
N ASP A 6 12.54 0.35 -8.98
CA ASP A 6 13.22 -0.89 -8.60
C ASP A 6 12.36 -1.73 -7.66
N ALA A 7 11.17 -1.25 -7.31
CA ALA A 7 10.26 -1.93 -6.39
C ALA A 7 10.96 -2.23 -5.06
N THR A 8 11.66 -1.23 -4.51
CA THR A 8 12.40 -1.40 -3.26
C THR A 8 12.00 -0.37 -2.23
N VAL A 9 12.21 -0.72 -0.97
CA VAL A 9 12.03 0.18 0.17
C VAL A 9 13.32 0.17 0.96
N SER A 10 13.91 1.33 1.11
CA SER A 10 15.12 1.48 1.91
C SER A 10 14.75 2.04 3.28
N SER A 11 15.31 1.45 4.32
CA SER A 11 15.05 1.89 5.69
C SER A 11 16.33 1.71 6.51
N ALA A 12 16.25 2.05 7.78
CA ALA A 12 17.37 1.88 8.68
C ALA A 12 17.84 0.43 8.78
N GLY A 13 16.92 -0.51 8.55
CA GLY A 13 17.25 -1.92 8.61
C GLY A 13 17.74 -2.51 7.30
N GLY A 14 17.85 -1.68 6.24
CA GLY A 14 18.32 -2.14 4.95
C GLY A 14 17.31 -1.90 3.86
N THR A 15 17.46 -2.62 2.76
CA THR A 15 16.58 -2.49 1.60
C THR A 15 15.75 -3.75 1.44
N VAL A 16 14.45 -3.57 1.24
CA VAL A 16 13.50 -4.67 1.05
C VAL A 16 12.85 -4.51 -0.32
N THR A 17 12.71 -5.63 -1.04
CA THR A 17 12.08 -5.63 -2.36
C THR A 17 10.58 -5.85 -2.21
N LEU A 18 9.80 -5.08 -2.96
CA LEU A 18 8.35 -5.25 -3.01
C LEU A 18 7.98 -6.31 -4.02
N THR A 19 6.91 -7.05 -3.74
CA THR A 19 6.36 -7.95 -4.76
C THR A 19 5.62 -7.11 -5.81
N ALA A 20 5.32 -7.72 -6.95
CA ALA A 20 4.58 -7.03 -8.01
C ALA A 20 3.24 -6.52 -7.49
N THR A 21 2.56 -7.31 -6.67
CA THR A 21 1.27 -6.93 -6.08
C THR A 21 1.43 -5.74 -5.14
N GLU A 22 2.44 -5.79 -4.28
CA GLU A 22 2.70 -4.70 -3.34
C GLU A 22 3.05 -3.41 -4.09
N ARG A 23 3.84 -3.54 -5.14
CA ARG A 23 4.22 -2.38 -5.96
C ARG A 23 2.99 -1.75 -6.61
N ALA A 24 2.10 -2.58 -7.16
CA ALA A 24 0.89 -2.07 -7.80
C ALA A 24 -0.01 -1.34 -6.81
N ILE A 25 -0.17 -1.88 -5.61
CA ILE A 25 -0.97 -1.25 -4.57
C ILE A 25 -0.35 0.10 -4.19
N LEU A 26 0.93 0.10 -3.91
CA LEU A 26 1.60 1.32 -3.47
C LEU A 26 1.58 2.39 -4.57
N GLN A 27 1.78 1.97 -5.82
CA GLN A 27 1.72 2.90 -6.94
C GLN A 27 0.35 3.57 -7.02
N LYS A 28 -0.72 2.78 -6.88
CA LYS A 28 -2.06 3.33 -6.93
C LYS A 28 -2.31 4.33 -5.81
N LEU A 29 -1.81 4.00 -4.62
CA LEU A 29 -1.93 4.91 -3.48
C LEU A 29 -1.14 6.20 -3.70
N LEU A 30 0.06 6.08 -4.28
CA LEU A 30 0.89 7.24 -4.57
C LEU A 30 0.25 8.15 -5.63
N ASP A 31 -0.36 7.54 -6.66
CA ASP A 31 -1.03 8.31 -7.69
C ASP A 31 -2.19 9.12 -7.12
N ASN A 32 -2.74 8.70 -5.99
CA ASN A 32 -3.86 9.36 -5.33
C ASN A 32 -3.47 9.83 -3.94
N ARG A 33 -2.21 10.18 -3.75
CA ARG A 33 -1.68 10.52 -2.45
C ARG A 33 -2.54 11.59 -1.76
N GLY A 34 -2.88 11.34 -0.51
CA GLY A 34 -3.72 12.25 0.26
C GLY A 34 -5.21 12.02 0.08
N HIS A 35 -5.59 11.11 -0.82
CA HIS A 35 -6.98 10.81 -1.08
C HIS A 35 -7.26 9.33 -0.84
N ILE A 36 -8.49 9.03 -0.47
CA ILE A 36 -8.90 7.66 -0.22
C ILE A 36 -9.00 6.92 -1.55
N VAL A 37 -8.37 5.74 -1.62
CA VAL A 37 -8.51 4.84 -2.75
C VAL A 37 -9.38 3.69 -2.28
N THR A 38 -10.50 3.49 -2.96
CA THR A 38 -11.47 2.48 -2.53
C THR A 38 -10.93 1.07 -2.70
N TYR A 39 -11.53 0.13 -1.97
CA TYR A 39 -11.17 -1.28 -2.11
C TYR A 39 -11.28 -1.71 -3.58
N ASP A 40 -12.39 -1.33 -4.24
CA ASP A 40 -12.60 -1.70 -5.62
C ASP A 40 -11.51 -1.14 -6.53
N ALA A 41 -11.12 0.12 -6.33
CA ALA A 41 -10.08 0.73 -7.15
C ALA A 41 -8.74 0.02 -6.96
N LEU A 42 -8.41 -0.34 -5.73
CA LEU A 42 -7.17 -1.06 -5.45
C LEU A 42 -7.21 -2.46 -6.06
N CYS A 43 -8.33 -3.15 -5.89
CA CYS A 43 -8.46 -4.49 -6.44
C CYS A 43 -8.36 -4.48 -7.96
N GLU A 44 -9.00 -3.51 -8.59
CA GLU A 44 -8.95 -3.38 -10.03
C GLU A 44 -7.52 -3.08 -10.51
N ALA A 45 -6.81 -2.23 -9.77
CA ALA A 45 -5.44 -1.88 -10.13
C ALA A 45 -4.51 -3.09 -10.09
N VAL A 46 -4.78 -4.04 -9.19
CA VAL A 46 -3.92 -5.20 -8.98
C VAL A 46 -4.36 -6.40 -9.82
N TRP A 47 -5.65 -6.68 -9.83
CA TRP A 47 -6.17 -7.91 -10.44
C TRP A 47 -7.05 -7.67 -11.64
N GLY A 48 -7.30 -6.43 -12.03
CA GLY A 48 -8.16 -6.12 -13.14
C GLY A 48 -9.62 -6.26 -12.79
N SER A 49 -10.46 -6.47 -13.80
CA SER A 49 -11.90 -6.50 -13.59
C SER A 49 -12.40 -7.80 -12.97
N ASP A 50 -11.55 -8.82 -12.87
CA ASP A 50 -11.93 -10.12 -12.30
C ASP A 50 -11.38 -10.25 -10.89
N TYR A 51 -11.86 -9.41 -9.98
CA TYR A 51 -11.28 -9.34 -8.64
C TYR A 51 -12.21 -9.83 -7.54
N TYR A 52 -13.06 -10.78 -7.84
CA TYR A 52 -14.00 -11.28 -6.85
C TYR A 52 -13.29 -11.77 -5.59
N GLY A 53 -13.79 -11.35 -4.45
CA GLY A 53 -13.25 -11.79 -3.17
C GLY A 53 -11.86 -11.26 -2.86
N CYS A 54 -11.44 -10.21 -3.54
CA CYS A 54 -10.08 -9.69 -3.38
C CYS A 54 -9.85 -8.97 -2.05
N GLU A 55 -10.90 -8.63 -1.33
CA GLU A 55 -10.74 -7.82 -0.12
C GLU A 55 -9.87 -8.50 0.92
N ASN A 56 -10.05 -9.79 1.12
CA ASN A 56 -9.23 -10.53 2.07
C ASN A 56 -7.77 -10.59 1.59
N SER A 57 -7.57 -10.82 0.30
CA SER A 57 -6.23 -10.84 -0.27
C SER A 57 -5.59 -9.47 -0.16
N LEU A 58 -6.38 -8.42 -0.42
CA LEU A 58 -5.88 -7.06 -0.32
C LEU A 58 -5.39 -6.75 1.09
N ASN A 59 -6.15 -7.15 2.11
CA ASN A 59 -5.75 -6.92 3.49
C ASN A 59 -4.41 -7.57 3.81
N VAL A 60 -4.19 -8.79 3.30
CA VAL A 60 -2.94 -9.49 3.53
C VAL A 60 -1.78 -8.73 2.89
N HIS A 61 -1.97 -8.26 1.65
CA HIS A 61 -0.91 -7.53 0.96
C HIS A 61 -0.65 -6.17 1.61
N ILE A 62 -1.69 -5.50 2.08
CA ILE A 62 -1.52 -4.24 2.81
C ILE A 62 -0.73 -4.48 4.08
N ARG A 63 -1.02 -5.55 4.79
CA ARG A 63 -0.29 -5.88 6.01
C ARG A 63 1.20 -6.09 5.71
N HIS A 64 1.50 -6.87 4.68
CA HIS A 64 2.88 -7.11 4.31
C HIS A 64 3.57 -5.80 3.87
N LEU A 65 2.84 -4.97 3.14
CA LEU A 65 3.38 -3.69 2.71
C LEU A 65 3.71 -2.80 3.90
N ARG A 66 2.81 -2.76 4.89
CA ARG A 66 3.07 -2.00 6.10
C ARG A 66 4.30 -2.50 6.83
N GLU A 67 4.50 -3.81 6.87
CA GLU A 67 5.68 -4.38 7.50
C GLU A 67 6.96 -3.91 6.84
N LYS A 68 6.89 -3.56 5.55
CA LYS A 68 8.05 -3.13 4.80
C LYS A 68 8.27 -1.62 4.84
N VAL A 69 7.20 -0.83 4.85
CA VAL A 69 7.31 0.62 4.74
C VAL A 69 7.10 1.37 6.04
N GLU A 70 6.41 0.77 7.02
CA GLU A 70 6.10 1.45 8.28
C GLU A 70 7.13 1.09 9.33
N ALA A 71 7.49 2.09 10.14
CA ALA A 71 8.37 1.83 11.28
C ALA A 71 7.66 0.94 12.30
N GLN A 72 6.36 1.16 12.49
CA GLN A 72 5.55 0.35 13.37
C GLN A 72 4.28 -0.06 12.62
N PRO A 73 4.28 -1.25 12.01
CA PRO A 73 3.14 -1.67 11.20
C PRO A 73 1.79 -1.66 11.93
N SER A 74 1.79 -1.89 13.24
CA SER A 74 0.56 -1.87 14.01
C SER A 74 0.03 -0.46 14.25
N GLN A 75 0.87 0.56 14.03
CA GLN A 75 0.49 1.96 14.14
C GLN A 75 0.98 2.70 12.89
N PRO A 76 0.37 2.41 11.75
CA PRO A 76 0.87 2.94 10.48
C PRO A 76 0.73 4.46 10.42
N ALA A 77 1.78 5.09 9.90
CA ALA A 77 1.80 6.54 9.70
C ALA A 77 1.63 6.89 8.23
N TRP A 78 1.88 5.93 7.33
CA TRP A 78 1.85 6.18 5.89
C TRP A 78 0.62 5.58 5.22
N ILE A 79 0.40 4.28 5.39
CA ILE A 79 -0.73 3.60 4.77
C ILE A 79 -1.84 3.52 5.79
N LEU A 80 -2.81 4.40 5.64
CA LEU A 80 -3.89 4.56 6.61
C LEU A 80 -5.13 3.82 6.14
N THR A 81 -5.90 3.31 7.09
CA THR A 81 -7.16 2.63 6.78
C THR A 81 -8.29 3.64 6.81
N ALA A 82 -9.05 3.72 5.71
CA ALA A 82 -10.30 4.47 5.68
C ALA A 82 -11.41 3.43 5.87
N ARG A 83 -11.81 3.26 7.12
CA ARG A 83 -12.68 2.16 7.51
C ARG A 83 -13.95 2.12 6.67
N GLY A 84 -14.21 0.95 6.08
CA GLY A 84 -15.40 0.76 5.26
C GLY A 84 -15.30 1.33 3.86
N LEU A 85 -14.20 2.01 3.52
CA LEU A 85 -14.04 2.65 2.23
C LEU A 85 -12.83 2.14 1.46
N GLY A 86 -11.66 2.11 2.09
CA GLY A 86 -10.43 1.70 1.41
C GLY A 86 -9.22 2.08 2.22
N TYR A 87 -8.19 2.54 1.51
CA TYR A 87 -6.93 2.94 2.13
C TYR A 87 -6.50 4.29 1.59
N LYS A 88 -5.63 4.95 2.32
CA LYS A 88 -5.13 6.26 1.93
C LYS A 88 -3.65 6.34 2.28
N LEU A 89 -2.85 6.88 1.37
CA LEU A 89 -1.45 7.16 1.66
C LEU A 89 -1.37 8.57 2.24
N ALA A 90 -0.67 8.73 3.34
CA ALA A 90 -0.51 10.04 3.97
C ALA A 90 0.11 11.00 2.97
N LYS A 91 -0.39 12.23 2.96
CA LYS A 91 0.04 13.22 1.98
C LYS A 91 1.50 13.57 2.15
N GLU A 92 1.96 13.65 3.40
CA GLU A 92 3.35 13.94 3.72
C GLU A 92 3.79 13.04 4.84
N GLY A 93 5.09 12.95 5.04
CA GLY A 93 5.61 12.22 6.15
C GLY A 93 5.03 12.79 7.42
N THR A 94 4.25 12.02 8.10
CA THR A 94 3.62 12.52 9.29
C THR A 94 4.56 12.43 10.44
N LYS A 95 4.52 13.06 10.84
CA LYS A 95 5.04 12.95 11.89
C LYS A 95 4.38 13.02 12.68
#